data_1af20cf74784e04e1c5bec50cbaf1468
#
_entry.id   1af20cf74784e04e1c5bec50cbaf1468
#
_cell.length_a   1.000
_cell.length_b   1.000
_cell.length_c   1.000
_cell.angle_alpha   90.00
_cell.angle_beta   90.00
_cell.angle_gamma   90.00
#
_symmetry.space_group_name_H-M   'P 1'
#
loop_
_entity.id
_entity.type
_entity.pdbx_description
1 polymer ?
#
loop_
_entity_poly.entity_id
_entity_poly.type
_entity_poly.pdbx_seq_one_letter_code
_entity_poly.pdbx_strand_id
1 'polypeptide(L)'
;MASADATQTASSGALLVRWQGVITPDQAVLKRLEGLAGLLLLALFTGLPFFTRTGLALVIAACGVLWLLWCLCSPPPQRIGTISRWLMLFLAIAIVATGCSPVPIAASKGLIKLLSYLGVYALLCKLLLSNSRWWNRLIAGLLSGGLFSSVLALRQLYASSEALAGWADPNSISAGTVRIYGPLGNPNLLAGYLLPLIPFAAIALVRWRGVGAQLFAGTTLVLAATGTLFTYSRGGWLGMVAAGAVLLLLLLLRWTRHWPPLWRRLVPLAVLLVGGACLVVAATQSDPIRTRITRLLAGRGDSSHHF
;
A
#
# COMPACT_ATOMS: atom_id res chain seq x y z
N MET A 1 4.81 -43.62 -35.02
CA MET A 1 4.82 -43.01 -33.64
C MET A 1 4.32 -41.55 -33.60
N ALA A 2 3.86 -40.97 -34.69
CA ALA A 2 3.42 -39.58 -34.80
C ALA A 2 1.89 -39.37 -34.74
N SER A 3 1.07 -40.41 -34.61
CA SER A 3 -0.40 -40.29 -34.62
C SER A 3 -1.04 -40.27 -33.22
N ALA A 4 -0.31 -40.64 -32.16
CA ALA A 4 -0.82 -40.68 -30.80
C ALA A 4 -0.79 -39.30 -30.10
N ASP A 5 0.16 -38.42 -30.46
CA ASP A 5 0.30 -37.10 -29.85
C ASP A 5 -0.76 -36.09 -30.34
N ALA A 6 -1.24 -36.25 -31.59
CA ALA A 6 -2.25 -35.34 -32.16
C ALA A 6 -3.65 -35.52 -31.53
N THR A 7 -3.96 -36.74 -31.07
CA THR A 7 -5.24 -37.05 -30.43
C THR A 7 -5.31 -36.60 -28.98
N GLN A 8 -4.18 -36.56 -28.28
CA GLN A 8 -4.12 -36.12 -26.87
C GLN A 8 -4.20 -34.59 -26.73
N THR A 9 -3.62 -33.85 -27.66
CA THR A 9 -3.72 -32.38 -27.69
C THR A 9 -5.12 -31.89 -28.10
N ALA A 10 -5.80 -32.64 -28.99
CA ALA A 10 -7.17 -32.33 -29.39
C ALA A 10 -8.19 -32.60 -28.26
N SER A 11 -7.98 -33.63 -27.43
CA SER A 11 -8.88 -33.92 -26.30
C SER A 11 -8.78 -32.92 -25.17
N SER A 12 -7.57 -32.42 -24.88
CA SER A 12 -7.35 -31.37 -23.84
C SER A 12 -7.93 -30.01 -24.29
N GLY A 13 -7.83 -29.68 -25.58
CA GLY A 13 -8.46 -28.49 -26.15
C GLY A 13 -9.99 -28.57 -26.15
N ALA A 14 -10.56 -29.73 -26.45
CA ALA A 14 -12.00 -29.95 -26.44
C ALA A 14 -12.63 -29.92 -25.04
N LEU A 15 -11.90 -30.35 -23.99
CA LEU A 15 -12.34 -30.24 -22.60
C LEU A 15 -12.33 -28.78 -22.13
N LEU A 16 -11.33 -27.98 -22.48
CA LEU A 16 -11.27 -26.56 -22.15
C LEU A 16 -12.39 -25.77 -22.87
N VAL A 17 -12.69 -26.10 -24.13
CA VAL A 17 -13.81 -25.48 -24.89
C VAL A 17 -15.16 -25.89 -24.31
N ARG A 18 -15.31 -27.09 -23.76
CA ARG A 18 -16.58 -27.55 -23.14
C ARG A 18 -16.92 -26.83 -21.84
N TRP A 19 -15.93 -26.34 -21.08
CA TRP A 19 -16.17 -25.49 -19.91
C TRP A 19 -16.53 -24.05 -20.27
N GLN A 20 -16.16 -23.57 -21.47
CA GLN A 20 -16.55 -22.25 -21.96
C GLN A 20 -18.04 -22.15 -22.38
N GLY A 21 -18.72 -23.27 -22.51
CA GLY A 21 -20.13 -23.33 -22.96
C GLY A 21 -21.18 -23.33 -21.85
N VAL A 22 -20.78 -23.30 -20.58
CA VAL A 22 -21.75 -23.48 -19.49
C VAL A 22 -22.46 -22.18 -19.09
N ILE A 23 -21.84 -21.03 -19.25
CA ILE A 23 -22.51 -19.72 -19.04
C ILE A 23 -21.82 -18.70 -19.95
N THR A 24 -22.41 -18.31 -21.07
CA THR A 24 -22.12 -17.03 -21.72
C THR A 24 -22.87 -15.96 -20.94
N PRO A 25 -22.21 -15.24 -19.99
CA PRO A 25 -22.94 -14.26 -19.22
C PRO A 25 -23.30 -13.12 -20.15
N ASP A 26 -24.53 -12.66 -20.05
CA ASP A 26 -25.00 -11.45 -20.70
C ASP A 26 -24.01 -10.31 -20.36
N GLN A 27 -23.65 -9.52 -21.38
CA GLN A 27 -22.77 -8.37 -21.20
C GLN A 27 -23.26 -7.41 -20.10
N ALA A 28 -24.58 -7.38 -19.86
CA ALA A 28 -25.19 -6.62 -18.78
C ALA A 28 -24.74 -7.14 -17.39
N VAL A 29 -24.64 -8.44 -17.20
CA VAL A 29 -24.16 -9.06 -15.95
C VAL A 29 -22.69 -8.69 -15.70
N LEU A 30 -21.84 -8.79 -16.72
CA LEU A 30 -20.43 -8.43 -16.60
C LEU A 30 -20.22 -6.95 -16.24
N LYS A 31 -20.99 -6.04 -16.85
CA LYS A 31 -20.97 -4.61 -16.50
C LYS A 31 -21.44 -4.34 -15.08
N ARG A 32 -22.46 -5.08 -14.59
CA ARG A 32 -22.94 -4.97 -13.19
C ARG A 32 -21.84 -5.46 -12.22
N LEU A 33 -21.19 -6.59 -12.49
CA LEU A 33 -20.09 -7.09 -11.66
C LEU A 33 -18.89 -6.13 -11.63
N GLU A 34 -18.53 -5.54 -12.79
CA GLU A 34 -17.52 -4.49 -12.86
C GLU A 34 -17.89 -3.27 -12.00
N GLY A 35 -19.13 -2.78 -12.14
CA GLY A 35 -19.62 -1.65 -11.35
C GLY A 35 -19.61 -1.93 -9.84
N LEU A 36 -20.10 -3.10 -9.41
CA LEU A 36 -20.09 -3.53 -8.02
C LEU A 36 -18.66 -3.67 -7.47
N ALA A 37 -17.76 -4.27 -8.25
CA ALA A 37 -16.35 -4.40 -7.86
C ALA A 37 -15.69 -3.02 -7.70
N GLY A 38 -15.96 -2.10 -8.63
CA GLY A 38 -15.45 -0.75 -8.57
C GLY A 38 -15.97 0.03 -7.36
N LEU A 39 -17.27 -0.06 -7.06
CA LEU A 39 -17.86 0.59 -5.89
C LEU A 39 -17.37 -0.01 -4.58
N LEU A 40 -17.23 -1.33 -4.50
CA LEU A 40 -16.75 -2.02 -3.30
C LEU A 40 -15.29 -1.68 -2.99
N LEU A 41 -14.42 -1.67 -4.01
CA LEU A 41 -13.03 -1.25 -3.86
C LEU A 41 -12.91 0.25 -3.57
N LEU A 42 -13.76 1.09 -4.16
CA LEU A 42 -13.81 2.51 -3.86
C LEU A 42 -14.18 2.74 -2.39
N ALA A 43 -15.23 2.07 -1.91
CA ALA A 43 -15.64 2.12 -0.51
C ALA A 43 -14.52 1.63 0.43
N LEU A 44 -13.84 0.54 0.06
CA LEU A 44 -12.70 0.02 0.82
C LEU A 44 -11.57 1.04 0.91
N PHE A 45 -11.14 1.61 -0.21
CA PHE A 45 -10.00 2.53 -0.23
C PHE A 45 -10.30 3.88 0.43
N THR A 46 -11.51 4.39 0.27
CA THR A 46 -11.93 5.64 0.94
C THR A 46 -12.17 5.43 2.42
N GLY A 47 -12.84 4.33 2.78
CA GLY A 47 -13.31 4.05 4.14
C GLY A 47 -12.32 3.30 5.03
N LEU A 48 -11.19 2.82 4.50
CA LEU A 48 -10.23 1.97 5.21
C LEU A 48 -9.88 2.48 6.62
N PRO A 49 -9.55 3.76 6.83
CA PRO A 49 -9.20 4.27 8.16
C PRO A 49 -10.38 4.43 9.12
N PHE A 50 -11.61 4.36 8.61
CA PHE A 50 -12.84 4.60 9.37
C PHE A 50 -13.63 3.32 9.68
N PHE A 51 -13.30 2.21 9.02
CA PHE A 51 -13.97 0.96 9.28
C PHE A 51 -13.63 0.39 10.65
N THR A 52 -14.63 -0.15 11.34
CA THR A 52 -14.40 -1.06 12.47
C THR A 52 -13.70 -2.33 11.98
N ARG A 53 -13.05 -3.06 12.89
CA ARG A 53 -12.37 -4.33 12.53
C ARG A 53 -13.31 -5.32 11.85
N THR A 54 -14.54 -5.43 12.34
CA THR A 54 -15.56 -6.31 11.76
C THR A 54 -16.02 -5.81 10.40
N GLY A 55 -16.31 -4.51 10.27
CA GLY A 55 -16.72 -3.89 9.01
C GLY A 55 -15.64 -4.06 7.92
N LEU A 56 -14.38 -3.84 8.25
CA LEU A 56 -13.27 -4.05 7.33
C LEU A 56 -13.17 -5.52 6.88
N ALA A 57 -13.29 -6.46 7.82
CA ALA A 57 -13.26 -7.89 7.50
C ALA A 57 -14.39 -8.29 6.56
N LEU A 58 -15.60 -7.77 6.77
CA LEU A 58 -16.77 -8.03 5.90
C LEU A 58 -16.56 -7.47 4.48
N VAL A 59 -16.05 -6.24 4.36
CA VAL A 59 -15.77 -5.63 3.04
C VAL A 59 -14.69 -6.41 2.31
N ILE A 60 -13.63 -6.82 2.99
CA ILE A 60 -12.56 -7.65 2.40
C ILE A 60 -13.10 -9.01 1.96
N ALA A 61 -13.92 -9.67 2.79
CA ALA A 61 -14.56 -10.94 2.44
C ALA A 61 -15.48 -10.79 1.22
N ALA A 62 -16.26 -9.71 1.16
CA ALA A 62 -17.11 -9.39 0.02
C ALA A 62 -16.30 -9.20 -1.27
N CYS A 63 -15.10 -8.57 -1.19
CA CYS A 63 -14.18 -8.48 -2.33
C CYS A 63 -13.75 -9.87 -2.84
N GLY A 64 -13.41 -10.78 -1.94
CA GLY A 64 -13.03 -12.15 -2.30
C GLY A 64 -14.18 -12.93 -2.96
N VAL A 65 -15.38 -12.85 -2.37
CA VAL A 65 -16.59 -13.48 -2.92
C VAL A 65 -16.92 -12.91 -4.30
N LEU A 66 -16.91 -11.58 -4.44
CA LEU A 66 -17.20 -10.94 -5.72
C LEU A 66 -16.17 -11.30 -6.80
N TRP A 67 -14.90 -11.43 -6.42
CA TRP A 67 -13.87 -11.90 -7.34
C TRP A 67 -14.14 -13.33 -7.82
N LEU A 68 -14.51 -14.24 -6.90
CA LEU A 68 -14.86 -15.62 -7.24
C LEU A 68 -16.08 -15.67 -8.19
N LEU A 69 -17.15 -14.95 -7.86
CA LEU A 69 -18.34 -14.85 -8.72
C LEU A 69 -17.99 -14.31 -10.10
N TRP A 70 -17.16 -13.29 -10.17
CA TRP A 70 -16.72 -12.74 -11.46
C TRP A 70 -15.85 -13.72 -12.24
N CYS A 71 -15.02 -14.55 -11.57
CA CYS A 71 -14.23 -15.58 -12.22
C CYS A 71 -15.10 -16.74 -12.75
N LEU A 72 -16.21 -17.07 -12.10
CA LEU A 72 -17.18 -18.05 -12.61
C LEU A 72 -17.89 -17.56 -13.88
N CYS A 73 -18.15 -16.25 -13.95
CA CYS A 73 -18.79 -15.63 -15.11
C CYS A 73 -17.82 -15.31 -16.27
N SER A 74 -16.52 -15.12 -15.97
CA SER A 74 -15.53 -14.71 -16.96
C SER A 74 -14.18 -15.26 -16.57
N PRO A 75 -13.51 -16.04 -17.43
CA PRO A 75 -12.25 -16.65 -17.10
C PRO A 75 -11.19 -15.62 -16.72
N PRO A 76 -10.26 -15.97 -15.83
CA PRO A 76 -9.15 -15.09 -15.47
C PRO A 76 -8.26 -14.83 -16.69
N PRO A 77 -7.53 -13.70 -16.73
CA PRO A 77 -6.65 -13.39 -17.86
C PRO A 77 -5.59 -14.49 -18.03
N GLN A 78 -5.34 -14.89 -19.27
CA GLN A 78 -4.40 -15.96 -19.58
C GLN A 78 -2.94 -15.67 -19.19
N ARG A 79 -2.57 -14.38 -19.04
CA ARG A 79 -1.22 -13.98 -18.67
C ARG A 79 -1.19 -13.47 -17.24
N ILE A 80 -0.51 -14.24 -16.38
CA ILE A 80 -0.23 -13.85 -15.00
C ILE A 80 0.94 -12.86 -14.99
N GLY A 81 0.74 -11.66 -14.47
CA GLY A 81 1.79 -10.65 -14.34
C GLY A 81 2.94 -11.12 -13.42
N THR A 82 4.11 -10.51 -13.58
CA THR A 82 5.29 -10.86 -12.79
C THR A 82 5.04 -10.73 -11.28
N ILE A 83 4.36 -9.67 -10.84
CA ILE A 83 4.01 -9.45 -9.43
C ILE A 83 3.11 -10.58 -8.92
N SER A 84 2.09 -10.95 -9.69
CA SER A 84 1.18 -12.05 -9.30
C SER A 84 1.91 -13.39 -9.16
N ARG A 85 2.92 -13.67 -10.00
CA ARG A 85 3.75 -14.88 -9.87
C ARG A 85 4.52 -14.92 -8.54
N TRP A 86 5.13 -13.80 -8.14
CA TRP A 86 5.82 -13.72 -6.86
C TRP A 86 4.86 -13.82 -5.67
N LEU A 87 3.67 -13.23 -5.77
CA LEU A 87 2.63 -13.36 -4.74
C LEU A 87 2.12 -14.81 -4.62
N MET A 88 1.98 -15.52 -5.74
CA MET A 88 1.61 -16.95 -5.71
C MET A 88 2.72 -17.81 -5.09
N LEU A 89 3.99 -17.52 -5.40
CA LEU A 89 5.13 -18.20 -4.76
C LEU A 89 5.14 -17.93 -3.24
N PHE A 90 4.94 -16.67 -2.85
CA PHE A 90 4.83 -16.30 -1.43
C PHE A 90 3.67 -17.02 -0.73
N LEU A 91 2.51 -17.12 -1.39
CA LEU A 91 1.37 -17.89 -0.89
C LEU A 91 1.71 -19.37 -0.71
N ALA A 92 2.38 -19.99 -1.69
CA ALA A 92 2.79 -21.38 -1.60
C ALA A 92 3.73 -21.63 -0.39
N ILE A 93 4.72 -20.76 -0.19
CA ILE A 93 5.60 -20.80 0.98
C ILE A 93 4.81 -20.62 2.27
N ALA A 94 3.86 -19.68 2.31
CA ALA A 94 3.03 -19.42 3.49
C ALA A 94 2.14 -20.64 3.86
N ILE A 95 1.61 -21.35 2.85
CA ILE A 95 0.83 -22.59 3.06
C ILE A 95 1.71 -23.67 3.69
N VAL A 96 2.90 -23.92 3.13
CA VAL A 96 3.86 -24.89 3.67
C VAL A 96 4.27 -24.51 5.11
N ALA A 97 4.63 -23.24 5.33
CA ALA A 97 5.01 -22.75 6.65
C ALA A 97 3.87 -22.90 7.68
N THR A 98 2.62 -22.72 7.27
CA THR A 98 1.45 -22.92 8.12
C THR A 98 1.27 -24.38 8.48
N GLY A 99 1.46 -25.30 7.51
CA GLY A 99 1.37 -26.75 7.74
C GLY A 99 2.47 -27.28 8.67
N CYS A 100 3.66 -26.69 8.63
CA CYS A 100 4.80 -27.05 9.49
C CYS A 100 4.85 -26.27 10.82
N SER A 101 3.85 -25.42 11.10
CA SER A 101 3.87 -24.55 12.29
C SER A 101 3.61 -25.33 13.58
N PRO A 102 4.38 -25.11 14.66
CA PRO A 102 4.10 -25.68 15.98
C PRO A 102 2.80 -25.12 16.62
N VAL A 103 2.27 -23.99 16.09
CA VAL A 103 1.04 -23.34 16.55
C VAL A 103 0.04 -23.18 15.39
N PRO A 104 -0.59 -24.29 14.93
CA PRO A 104 -1.36 -24.31 13.68
C PRO A 104 -2.56 -23.36 13.68
N ILE A 105 -3.23 -23.17 14.81
CA ILE A 105 -4.39 -22.27 14.93
C ILE A 105 -4.00 -20.81 14.73
N ALA A 106 -2.87 -20.36 15.28
CA ALA A 106 -2.39 -19.00 15.09
C ALA A 106 -1.88 -18.78 13.65
N ALA A 107 -1.15 -19.77 13.11
CA ALA A 107 -0.65 -19.74 11.74
C ALA A 107 -1.79 -19.72 10.70
N SER A 108 -2.86 -20.50 10.89
CA SER A 108 -4.02 -20.50 9.99
C SER A 108 -4.75 -19.17 9.97
N LYS A 109 -4.86 -18.46 11.11
CA LYS A 109 -5.40 -17.10 11.15
C LYS A 109 -4.56 -16.14 10.30
N GLY A 110 -3.24 -16.28 10.31
CA GLY A 110 -2.32 -15.51 9.45
C GLY A 110 -2.54 -15.80 7.98
N LEU A 111 -2.66 -17.08 7.61
CA LEU A 111 -2.91 -17.52 6.24
C LEU A 111 -4.26 -17.01 5.72
N ILE A 112 -5.32 -17.06 6.53
CA ILE A 112 -6.65 -16.52 6.15
C ILE A 112 -6.56 -15.02 5.87
N LYS A 113 -5.81 -14.25 6.67
CA LYS A 113 -5.58 -12.82 6.39
C LYS A 113 -4.84 -12.62 5.06
N LEU A 114 -3.80 -13.40 4.81
CA LEU A 114 -3.06 -13.33 3.54
C LEU A 114 -3.98 -13.62 2.35
N LEU A 115 -4.77 -14.70 2.41
CA LEU A 115 -5.74 -15.06 1.37
C LEU A 115 -6.77 -13.94 1.14
N SER A 116 -7.24 -13.32 2.21
CA SER A 116 -8.18 -12.18 2.14
C SER A 116 -7.56 -10.99 1.39
N TYR A 117 -6.32 -10.63 1.68
CA TYR A 117 -5.61 -9.55 0.98
C TYR A 117 -5.33 -9.89 -0.49
N LEU A 118 -4.98 -11.14 -0.77
CA LEU A 118 -4.82 -11.62 -2.15
C LEU A 118 -6.14 -11.61 -2.94
N GLY A 119 -7.27 -11.86 -2.27
CA GLY A 119 -8.61 -11.71 -2.87
C GLY A 119 -8.91 -10.27 -3.30
N VAL A 120 -8.60 -9.28 -2.44
CA VAL A 120 -8.71 -7.85 -2.80
C VAL A 120 -7.78 -7.50 -3.96
N TYR A 121 -6.52 -7.96 -3.93
CA TYR A 121 -5.56 -7.75 -5.01
C TYR A 121 -6.06 -8.36 -6.33
N ALA A 122 -6.59 -9.57 -6.29
CA ALA A 122 -7.11 -10.26 -7.47
C ALA A 122 -8.33 -9.55 -8.07
N LEU A 123 -9.25 -9.06 -7.21
CA LEU A 123 -10.39 -8.25 -7.65
C LEU A 123 -9.94 -6.93 -8.28
N LEU A 124 -8.97 -6.26 -7.66
CA LEU A 124 -8.38 -5.01 -8.17
C LEU A 124 -7.74 -5.23 -9.56
N CYS A 125 -6.92 -6.28 -9.70
CA CYS A 125 -6.30 -6.60 -10.98
C CYS A 125 -7.36 -6.88 -12.07
N LYS A 126 -8.38 -7.68 -11.74
CA LYS A 126 -9.46 -8.01 -12.69
C LYS A 126 -10.23 -6.77 -13.11
N LEU A 127 -10.55 -5.88 -12.17
CA LEU A 127 -11.24 -4.62 -12.45
C LEU A 127 -10.42 -3.70 -13.37
N LEU A 128 -9.14 -3.52 -13.06
CA LEU A 128 -8.26 -2.62 -13.84
C LEU A 128 -7.95 -3.16 -15.25
N LEU A 129 -7.91 -4.50 -15.40
CA LEU A 129 -7.79 -5.15 -16.72
C LEU A 129 -9.07 -5.03 -17.53
N SER A 130 -10.24 -5.06 -16.88
CA SER A 130 -11.54 -4.86 -17.55
C SER A 130 -11.71 -3.40 -18.00
N ASN A 131 -11.41 -2.44 -17.12
CA ASN A 131 -11.62 -1.03 -17.40
C ASN A 131 -10.61 -0.12 -16.66
N SER A 132 -9.66 0.39 -17.39
CA SER A 132 -8.61 1.25 -16.85
C SER A 132 -9.11 2.61 -16.31
N ARG A 133 -10.35 3.01 -16.61
CA ARG A 133 -10.96 4.25 -16.05
C ARG A 133 -11.09 4.19 -14.54
N TRP A 134 -11.21 2.99 -13.97
CA TRP A 134 -11.27 2.79 -12.52
C TRP A 134 -9.98 3.20 -11.81
N TRP A 135 -8.84 3.20 -12.49
CA TRP A 135 -7.56 3.63 -11.90
C TRP A 135 -7.64 4.98 -11.22
N ASN A 136 -8.07 6.01 -11.96
CA ASN A 136 -8.17 7.36 -11.41
C ASN A 136 -9.23 7.48 -10.31
N ARG A 137 -10.35 6.77 -10.42
CA ARG A 137 -11.40 6.76 -9.40
C ARG A 137 -10.94 6.14 -8.09
N LEU A 138 -10.23 5.01 -8.17
CA LEU A 138 -9.70 4.32 -6.99
C LEU A 138 -8.60 5.14 -6.30
N ILE A 139 -7.71 5.78 -7.08
CA ILE A 139 -6.73 6.72 -6.52
C ILE A 139 -7.44 7.90 -5.86
N ALA A 140 -8.45 8.48 -6.48
CA ALA A 140 -9.21 9.58 -5.89
C ALA A 140 -9.87 9.15 -4.57
N GLY A 141 -10.47 7.95 -4.51
CA GLY A 141 -11.03 7.40 -3.28
C GLY A 141 -9.98 7.21 -2.18
N LEU A 142 -8.83 6.64 -2.53
CA LEU A 142 -7.72 6.44 -1.61
C LEU A 142 -7.20 7.79 -1.05
N LEU A 143 -7.01 8.77 -1.93
CA LEU A 143 -6.59 10.12 -1.54
C LEU A 143 -7.66 10.84 -0.70
N SER A 144 -8.95 10.63 -0.96
CA SER A 144 -10.04 11.17 -0.13
C SER A 144 -9.99 10.61 1.28
N GLY A 145 -9.86 9.29 1.46
CA GLY A 145 -9.68 8.66 2.76
C GLY A 145 -8.46 9.21 3.51
N GLY A 146 -7.35 9.40 2.79
CA GLY A 146 -6.13 10.00 3.32
C GLY A 146 -6.29 11.46 3.73
N LEU A 147 -6.96 12.26 2.92
CA LEU A 147 -7.26 13.66 3.22
C LEU A 147 -8.06 13.80 4.51
N PHE A 148 -9.19 13.08 4.61
CA PHE A 148 -10.02 13.10 5.82
C PHE A 148 -9.26 12.60 7.05
N SER A 149 -8.49 11.52 6.91
CA SER A 149 -7.67 11.00 8.01
C SER A 149 -6.62 12.00 8.46
N SER A 150 -5.96 12.69 7.53
CA SER A 150 -4.96 13.71 7.84
C SER A 150 -5.59 14.91 8.56
N VAL A 151 -6.74 15.39 8.10
CA VAL A 151 -7.46 16.49 8.76
C VAL A 151 -7.86 16.13 10.18
N LEU A 152 -8.46 14.94 10.39
CA LEU A 152 -8.85 14.47 11.71
C LEU A 152 -7.64 14.25 12.64
N ALA A 153 -6.53 13.77 12.08
CA ALA A 153 -5.31 13.59 12.86
C ALA A 153 -4.68 14.92 13.26
N LEU A 154 -4.57 15.87 12.33
CA LEU A 154 -4.00 17.19 12.61
C LEU A 154 -4.86 17.99 13.59
N ARG A 155 -6.18 17.80 13.59
CA ARG A 155 -7.07 18.38 14.60
C ARG A 155 -6.67 17.99 16.03
N GLN A 156 -6.06 16.82 16.23
CA GLN A 156 -5.59 16.37 17.56
C GLN A 156 -4.46 17.25 18.12
N LEU A 157 -3.74 18.02 17.32
CA LEU A 157 -2.74 18.98 17.80
C LEU A 157 -3.34 20.08 18.68
N TYR A 158 -4.64 20.33 18.54
CA TYR A 158 -5.39 21.32 19.33
C TYR A 158 -6.17 20.67 20.48
N ALA A 159 -6.06 19.35 20.67
CA ALA A 159 -6.68 18.65 21.80
C ALA A 159 -5.84 18.80 23.07
N SER A 160 -6.48 18.66 24.24
CA SER A 160 -5.75 18.67 25.52
C SER A 160 -4.74 17.52 25.57
N SER A 161 -3.58 17.78 26.18
CA SER A 161 -2.52 16.78 26.35
C SER A 161 -2.97 15.53 27.10
N GLU A 162 -3.95 15.65 28.01
CA GLU A 162 -4.54 14.53 28.75
C GLU A 162 -5.26 13.53 27.84
N ALA A 163 -5.97 13.99 26.81
CA ALA A 163 -6.65 13.13 25.84
C ALA A 163 -5.68 12.31 24.99
N LEU A 164 -4.42 12.72 24.89
CA LEU A 164 -3.37 12.14 24.06
C LEU A 164 -2.26 11.44 24.88
N ALA A 165 -2.35 11.49 26.20
CA ALA A 165 -1.35 10.97 27.13
C ALA A 165 -1.05 9.47 26.95
N GLY A 166 -2.00 8.67 26.47
CA GLY A 166 -1.81 7.24 26.22
C GLY A 166 -0.73 6.90 25.17
N TRP A 167 -0.22 7.89 24.41
CA TRP A 167 0.84 7.72 23.42
C TRP A 167 2.10 8.53 23.72
N ALA A 168 2.17 9.18 24.90
CA ALA A 168 3.37 9.85 25.39
C ALA A 168 4.29 8.82 26.05
N ASP A 169 5.44 8.53 25.44
CA ASP A 169 6.52 7.78 26.08
C ASP A 169 7.47 8.78 26.73
N PRO A 170 7.54 8.85 28.07
CA PRO A 170 8.36 9.83 28.78
C PRO A 170 9.86 9.69 28.51
N ASN A 171 10.31 8.53 28.02
CA ASN A 171 11.72 8.25 27.71
C ASN A 171 12.04 8.32 26.20
N SER A 172 11.09 8.68 25.37
CA SER A 172 11.29 8.79 23.92
C SER A 172 11.81 10.17 23.51
N ILE A 173 12.33 10.26 22.27
CA ILE A 173 12.72 11.56 21.66
C ILE A 173 11.52 12.52 21.61
N SER A 174 10.31 11.97 21.61
CA SER A 174 9.05 12.72 21.63
C SER A 174 8.48 12.90 23.05
N ALA A 175 9.29 12.75 24.11
CA ALA A 175 8.84 12.98 25.47
C ALA A 175 8.26 14.40 25.59
N GLY A 176 7.01 14.48 26.08
CA GLY A 176 6.27 15.75 26.18
C GLY A 176 5.66 16.26 24.86
N THR A 177 5.85 15.57 23.72
CA THR A 177 5.20 15.97 22.46
C THR A 177 3.93 15.16 22.21
N VAL A 178 2.91 15.83 21.69
CA VAL A 178 1.64 15.21 21.30
C VAL A 178 1.84 14.43 20.00
N ARG A 179 1.67 13.12 20.06
CA ARG A 179 1.71 12.23 18.88
C ARG A 179 0.30 12.02 18.34
N ILE A 180 0.06 12.46 17.13
CA ILE A 180 -1.25 12.26 16.49
C ILE A 180 -1.41 10.82 16.00
N TYR A 181 -2.60 10.26 16.13
CA TYR A 181 -2.95 8.89 15.68
C TYR A 181 -4.18 8.84 14.79
N GLY A 182 -4.95 9.93 14.69
CA GLY A 182 -6.13 10.04 13.84
C GLY A 182 -7.17 8.94 14.10
N PRO A 183 -7.95 8.57 13.06
CA PRO A 183 -8.99 7.54 13.20
C PRO A 183 -8.43 6.12 13.37
N LEU A 184 -7.15 5.90 13.08
CA LEU A 184 -6.52 4.58 13.20
C LEU A 184 -6.12 4.20 14.63
N GLY A 185 -6.19 5.13 15.58
CA GLY A 185 -5.94 4.89 17.01
C GLY A 185 -4.48 4.58 17.36
N ASN A 186 -3.54 4.59 16.39
CA ASN A 186 -2.13 4.32 16.60
C ASN A 186 -1.27 5.19 15.66
N PRO A 187 -0.30 5.97 16.18
CA PRO A 187 0.55 6.84 15.38
C PRO A 187 1.35 6.10 14.29
N ASN A 188 1.83 4.90 14.58
CA ASN A 188 2.61 4.12 13.62
C ASN A 188 1.71 3.56 12.49
N LEU A 189 0.47 3.18 12.81
CA LEU A 189 -0.51 2.78 11.79
C LEU A 189 -0.91 3.96 10.92
N LEU A 190 -1.11 5.14 11.51
CA LEU A 190 -1.41 6.36 10.76
C LEU A 190 -0.25 6.70 9.80
N ALA A 191 1.00 6.69 10.29
CA ALA A 191 2.16 6.92 9.45
C ALA A 191 2.25 5.90 8.30
N GLY A 192 2.06 4.62 8.59
CA GLY A 192 2.06 3.54 7.59
C GLY A 192 0.95 3.67 6.55
N TYR A 193 -0.20 4.25 6.93
CA TYR A 193 -1.31 4.52 6.01
C TYR A 193 -1.06 5.76 5.15
N LEU A 194 -0.56 6.86 5.74
CA LEU A 194 -0.34 8.11 5.02
C LEU A 194 0.88 8.07 4.08
N LEU A 195 1.91 7.31 4.45
CA LEU A 195 3.17 7.24 3.70
C LEU A 195 2.99 6.87 2.22
N PRO A 196 2.27 5.80 1.83
CA PRO A 196 2.06 5.47 0.42
C PRO A 196 1.18 6.49 -0.32
N LEU A 197 0.38 7.30 0.37
CA LEU A 197 -0.46 8.32 -0.26
C LEU A 197 0.36 9.48 -0.82
N ILE A 198 1.53 9.78 -0.22
CA ILE A 198 2.42 10.86 -0.65
C ILE A 198 2.83 10.70 -2.13
N PRO A 199 3.41 9.58 -2.58
CA PRO A 199 3.74 9.40 -4.00
C PRO A 199 2.49 9.34 -4.90
N PHE A 200 1.38 8.75 -4.45
CA PHE A 200 0.14 8.75 -5.23
C PHE A 200 -0.41 10.17 -5.43
N ALA A 201 -0.42 11.00 -4.39
CA ALA A 201 -0.85 12.39 -4.46
C ALA A 201 0.10 13.23 -5.35
N ALA A 202 1.42 13.04 -5.24
CA ALA A 202 2.39 13.71 -6.10
C ALA A 202 2.21 13.34 -7.58
N ILE A 203 1.98 12.08 -7.90
CA ILE A 203 1.71 11.64 -9.27
C ILE A 203 0.37 12.20 -9.75
N ALA A 204 -0.67 12.19 -8.92
CA ALA A 204 -1.98 12.73 -9.25
C ALA A 204 -1.89 14.24 -9.54
N LEU A 205 -1.15 14.99 -8.72
CA LEU A 205 -0.91 16.44 -8.92
C LEU A 205 -0.32 16.75 -10.30
N VAL A 206 0.59 15.90 -10.79
CA VAL A 206 1.25 16.09 -12.10
C VAL A 206 0.41 15.54 -13.26
N ARG A 207 -0.36 14.45 -13.02
CA ARG A 207 -1.05 13.74 -14.10
C ARG A 207 -2.49 14.20 -14.32
N TRP A 208 -3.17 14.61 -13.28
CA TRP A 208 -4.55 15.06 -13.40
C TRP A 208 -4.61 16.45 -14.02
N ARG A 209 -5.66 16.67 -14.80
CA ARG A 209 -5.91 17.94 -15.46
C ARG A 209 -7.10 18.65 -14.79
N GLY A 210 -7.00 19.96 -14.66
CA GLY A 210 -8.00 20.81 -14.02
C GLY A 210 -7.58 21.24 -12.62
N VAL A 211 -7.80 22.53 -12.32
CA VAL A 211 -7.36 23.19 -11.08
C VAL A 211 -7.91 22.49 -9.85
N GLY A 212 -9.18 22.09 -9.83
CA GLY A 212 -9.80 21.42 -8.68
C GLY A 212 -9.15 20.08 -8.36
N ALA A 213 -8.85 19.25 -9.39
CA ALA A 213 -8.19 17.96 -9.20
C ALA A 213 -6.74 18.11 -8.71
N GLN A 214 -6.04 19.13 -9.21
CA GLN A 214 -4.67 19.44 -8.79
C GLN A 214 -4.64 20.01 -7.37
N LEU A 215 -5.56 20.90 -7.02
CA LEU A 215 -5.70 21.41 -5.64
C LEU A 215 -6.00 20.27 -4.67
N PHE A 216 -6.93 19.39 -5.00
CA PHE A 216 -7.24 18.21 -4.18
C PHE A 216 -6.00 17.33 -3.96
N ALA A 217 -5.27 16.99 -5.03
CA ALA A 217 -4.06 16.20 -4.93
C ALA A 217 -2.95 16.90 -4.15
N GLY A 218 -2.74 18.20 -4.39
CA GLY A 218 -1.74 19.02 -3.69
C GLY A 218 -2.06 19.16 -2.20
N THR A 219 -3.30 19.45 -1.85
CA THR A 219 -3.75 19.52 -0.45
C THR A 219 -3.57 18.19 0.26
N THR A 220 -3.96 17.09 -0.41
CA THR A 220 -3.76 15.73 0.17
C THR A 220 -2.27 15.43 0.37
N LEU A 221 -1.41 15.80 -0.59
CA LEU A 221 0.04 15.62 -0.48
C LEU A 221 0.60 16.35 0.75
N VAL A 222 0.27 17.62 0.89
CA VAL A 222 0.76 18.45 2.01
C VAL A 222 0.25 17.91 3.34
N LEU A 223 -1.06 17.64 3.46
CA LEU A 223 -1.64 17.17 4.71
C LEU A 223 -1.19 15.76 5.08
N ALA A 224 -0.99 14.86 4.11
CA ALA A 224 -0.46 13.51 4.38
C ALA A 224 1.01 13.57 4.83
N ALA A 225 1.83 14.41 4.20
CA ALA A 225 3.22 14.59 4.60
C ALA A 225 3.31 15.21 6.02
N THR A 226 2.56 16.30 6.26
CA THR A 226 2.50 16.96 7.57
C THR A 226 1.95 16.01 8.63
N GLY A 227 0.86 15.28 8.35
CA GLY A 227 0.32 14.27 9.25
C GLY A 227 1.34 13.19 9.59
N THR A 228 2.07 12.68 8.60
CA THR A 228 3.13 11.68 8.83
C THR A 228 4.25 12.23 9.74
N LEU A 229 4.65 13.49 9.58
CA LEU A 229 5.64 14.14 10.45
C LEU A 229 5.18 14.18 11.91
N PHE A 230 3.96 14.64 12.18
CA PHE A 230 3.42 14.78 13.53
C PHE A 230 3.00 13.46 14.19
N THR A 231 3.06 12.33 13.48
CA THR A 231 2.96 11.01 14.16
C THR A 231 4.18 10.72 15.00
N TYR A 232 5.32 11.41 14.78
CA TYR A 232 6.63 11.11 15.39
C TYR A 232 7.02 9.65 15.25
N SER A 233 6.55 8.99 14.19
CA SER A 233 6.92 7.62 13.85
C SER A 233 8.27 7.60 13.13
N ARG A 234 9.27 6.95 13.74
CA ARG A 234 10.62 6.81 13.14
C ARG A 234 10.56 6.10 11.79
N GLY A 235 9.77 5.02 11.73
CA GLY A 235 9.53 4.30 10.48
C GLY A 235 8.84 5.17 9.42
N GLY A 236 7.90 6.03 9.85
CA GLY A 236 7.25 7.00 8.98
C GLY A 236 8.24 8.03 8.40
N TRP A 237 9.12 8.56 9.21
CA TRP A 237 10.13 9.53 8.76
C TRP A 237 11.15 8.90 7.80
N LEU A 238 11.70 7.74 8.16
CA LEU A 238 12.60 6.99 7.29
C LEU A 238 11.92 6.62 5.96
N GLY A 239 10.66 6.19 6.03
CA GLY A 239 9.86 5.90 4.84
C GLY A 239 9.62 7.12 3.97
N MET A 240 9.36 8.32 4.54
CA MET A 240 9.22 9.56 3.78
C MET A 240 10.53 9.95 3.08
N VAL A 241 11.66 9.85 3.77
CA VAL A 241 12.98 10.10 3.18
C VAL A 241 13.24 9.14 2.03
N ALA A 242 12.98 7.85 2.22
CA ALA A 242 13.13 6.83 1.18
C ALA A 242 12.20 7.09 -0.02
N ALA A 243 10.92 7.37 0.24
CA ALA A 243 9.94 7.68 -0.82
C ALA A 243 10.32 8.96 -1.58
N GLY A 244 10.77 10.00 -0.86
CA GLY A 244 11.27 11.24 -1.46
C GLY A 244 12.51 11.01 -2.30
N ALA A 245 13.47 10.21 -1.83
CA ALA A 245 14.68 9.86 -2.58
C ALA A 245 14.37 9.09 -3.87
N VAL A 246 13.46 8.11 -3.80
CA VAL A 246 13.01 7.36 -4.99
C VAL A 246 12.28 8.28 -5.96
N LEU A 247 11.37 9.13 -5.49
CA LEU A 247 10.66 10.08 -6.33
C LEU A 247 11.63 11.05 -7.01
N LEU A 248 12.56 11.61 -6.26
CA LEU A 248 13.61 12.50 -6.77
C LEU A 248 14.47 11.78 -7.83
N LEU A 249 14.88 10.56 -7.56
CA LEU A 249 15.63 9.74 -8.53
C LEU A 249 14.85 9.55 -9.83
N LEU A 250 13.58 9.17 -9.74
CA LEU A 250 12.73 8.97 -10.92
C LEU A 250 12.53 10.28 -11.71
N LEU A 251 12.35 11.40 -11.03
CA LEU A 251 12.24 12.73 -11.66
C LEU A 251 13.56 13.12 -12.34
N LEU A 252 14.70 12.91 -11.68
CA LEU A 252 16.02 13.18 -12.25
C LEU A 252 16.30 12.29 -13.47
N LEU A 253 16.02 10.99 -13.39
CA LEU A 253 16.16 10.07 -14.52
C LEU A 253 15.28 10.47 -15.70
N ARG A 254 14.06 10.98 -15.42
CA ARG A 254 13.17 11.51 -16.46
C ARG A 254 13.70 12.79 -17.06
N TRP A 255 14.20 13.71 -16.25
CA TRP A 255 14.71 15.03 -16.69
C TRP A 255 16.02 14.88 -17.48
N THR A 256 16.96 14.04 -16.98
CA THR A 256 18.25 13.78 -17.61
C THR A 256 18.20 12.80 -18.78
N ARG A 257 17.00 12.30 -19.16
CA ARG A 257 16.86 11.26 -20.21
C ARG A 257 17.45 11.66 -21.57
N HIS A 258 17.52 12.97 -21.85
CA HIS A 258 18.05 13.55 -23.10
C HIS A 258 19.54 13.92 -23.00
N TRP A 259 20.17 13.75 -21.84
CA TRP A 259 21.56 14.07 -21.60
C TRP A 259 22.48 12.95 -22.08
N PRO A 260 23.76 13.23 -22.32
CA PRO A 260 24.76 12.21 -22.63
C PRO A 260 24.77 11.07 -21.59
N PRO A 261 25.03 9.82 -21.98
CA PRO A 261 24.82 8.64 -21.13
C PRO A 261 25.62 8.68 -19.81
N LEU A 262 26.78 9.34 -19.81
CA LEU A 262 27.59 9.53 -18.60
C LEU A 262 26.88 10.44 -17.58
N TRP A 263 26.47 11.62 -18.00
CA TRP A 263 25.80 12.61 -17.14
C TRP A 263 24.42 12.14 -16.67
N ARG A 264 23.70 11.40 -17.50
CA ARG A 264 22.41 10.79 -17.17
C ARG A 264 22.50 9.85 -15.97
N ARG A 265 23.66 9.19 -15.74
CA ARG A 265 23.89 8.28 -14.60
C ARG A 265 24.52 8.99 -13.42
N LEU A 266 25.50 9.86 -13.69
CA LEU A 266 26.26 10.53 -12.63
C LEU A 266 25.47 11.56 -11.85
N VAL A 267 24.63 12.37 -12.51
CA VAL A 267 23.88 13.44 -11.84
C VAL A 267 22.88 12.89 -10.83
N PRO A 268 21.99 11.91 -11.14
CA PRO A 268 21.11 11.33 -10.14
C PRO A 268 21.85 10.68 -8.97
N LEU A 269 22.95 9.99 -9.25
CA LEU A 269 23.80 9.36 -8.23
C LEU A 269 24.44 10.41 -7.32
N ALA A 270 25.03 11.47 -7.89
CA ALA A 270 25.64 12.55 -7.12
C ALA A 270 24.61 13.27 -6.22
N VAL A 271 23.42 13.57 -6.74
CA VAL A 271 22.34 14.21 -5.96
C VAL A 271 21.89 13.32 -4.80
N LEU A 272 21.75 12.01 -5.02
CA LEU A 272 21.41 11.07 -3.95
C LEU A 272 22.53 10.95 -2.90
N LEU A 273 23.78 10.90 -3.32
CA LEU A 273 24.94 10.83 -2.41
C LEU A 273 25.07 12.11 -1.58
N VAL A 274 25.01 13.29 -2.22
CA VAL A 274 25.07 14.57 -1.52
C VAL A 274 23.86 14.74 -0.60
N GLY A 275 22.66 14.48 -1.07
CA GLY A 275 21.45 14.54 -0.25
C GLY A 275 21.48 13.57 0.92
N GLY A 276 21.95 12.35 0.72
CA GLY A 276 22.16 11.35 1.77
C GLY A 276 23.23 11.81 2.79
N ALA A 277 24.35 12.34 2.33
CA ALA A 277 25.38 12.88 3.20
C ALA A 277 24.86 14.07 4.04
N CYS A 278 24.13 15.01 3.44
CA CYS A 278 23.51 16.12 4.15
C CYS A 278 22.51 15.63 5.22
N LEU A 279 21.71 14.61 4.92
CA LEU A 279 20.79 14.02 5.89
C LEU A 279 21.53 13.35 7.06
N VAL A 280 22.62 12.63 6.79
CA VAL A 280 23.45 12.01 7.83
C VAL A 280 24.08 13.09 8.70
N VAL A 281 24.65 14.15 8.12
CA VAL A 281 25.21 15.27 8.87
C VAL A 281 24.16 15.97 9.72
N ALA A 282 23.00 16.28 9.16
CA ALA A 282 21.88 16.88 9.91
C ALA A 282 21.41 15.97 11.07
N ALA A 283 21.36 14.66 10.82
CA ALA A 283 21.00 13.68 11.85
C ALA A 283 22.05 13.60 12.97
N THR A 284 23.33 13.66 12.64
CA THR A 284 24.43 13.58 13.63
C THR A 284 24.59 14.88 14.44
N GLN A 285 24.20 16.01 13.87
CA GLN A 285 24.22 17.31 14.57
C GLN A 285 23.02 17.52 15.50
N SER A 286 21.95 16.73 15.38
CA SER A 286 20.80 16.81 16.28
C SER A 286 21.10 16.07 17.59
N ASP A 287 21.08 16.78 18.74
CA ASP A 287 21.37 16.22 20.07
C ASP A 287 20.53 14.97 20.42
N PRO A 288 19.22 14.89 20.10
CA PRO A 288 18.42 13.72 20.40
C PRO A 288 18.85 12.46 19.61
N ILE A 289 19.33 12.63 18.37
CA ILE A 289 19.77 11.51 17.52
C ILE A 289 21.18 11.08 17.93
N ARG A 290 22.06 12.03 18.21
CA ARG A 290 23.43 11.76 18.68
C ARG A 290 23.43 10.97 19.99
N THR A 291 22.63 11.38 20.98
CA THR A 291 22.51 10.69 22.28
C THR A 291 22.03 9.24 22.09
N ARG A 292 21.20 8.98 21.10
CA ARG A 292 20.66 7.66 20.83
C ARG A 292 21.62 6.76 20.05
N ILE A 293 22.34 7.32 19.09
CA ILE A 293 23.41 6.60 18.38
C ILE A 293 24.50 6.20 19.36
N THR A 294 24.90 7.11 20.27
CA THR A 294 25.91 6.79 21.30
C THR A 294 25.43 5.73 22.28
N ARG A 295 24.14 5.70 22.67
CA ARG A 295 23.56 4.63 23.48
C ARG A 295 23.53 3.27 22.77
N LEU A 296 23.21 3.25 21.49
CA LEU A 296 23.23 2.03 20.68
C LEU A 296 24.65 1.48 20.51
N LEU A 297 25.63 2.35 20.23
CA LEU A 297 27.05 1.98 20.11
C LEU A 297 27.66 1.56 21.45
N ALA A 298 27.18 2.12 22.57
CA ALA A 298 27.62 1.74 23.92
C ALA A 298 27.05 0.39 24.42
N GLY A 299 26.30 -0.34 23.56
CA GLY A 299 25.78 -1.68 23.88
C GLY A 299 24.72 -1.72 25.00
N ARG A 300 24.22 -0.58 25.45
CA ARG A 300 23.08 -0.51 26.37
C ARG A 300 21.79 -0.58 25.55
N GLY A 301 21.45 -1.78 25.12
CA GLY A 301 20.12 -2.09 24.61
C GLY A 301 19.09 -1.73 25.69
N ASP A 302 18.09 -0.97 25.25
CA ASP A 302 16.91 -0.63 26.07
C ASP A 302 16.14 -1.93 26.39
N SER A 303 16.47 -2.54 27.53
CA SER A 303 15.83 -3.77 28.03
C SER A 303 14.57 -3.47 28.85
N SER A 304 13.86 -2.38 28.54
CA SER A 304 12.57 -2.06 29.16
C SER A 304 11.41 -2.47 28.24
N HIS A 305 11.34 -3.76 27.88
CA HIS A 305 10.08 -4.40 27.53
C HIS A 305 9.50 -4.96 28.84
N HIS A 306 8.80 -4.15 29.58
CA HIS A 306 7.79 -4.62 30.51
C HIS A 306 6.47 -4.74 29.75
N PHE A 307 5.91 -5.92 29.84
CA PHE A 307 4.66 -6.45 29.30
C PHE A 307 3.44 -5.58 29.51
#